data_b82f4d0a2647def37bc195816efb92a0
#
_entry.id   b82f4d0a2647def37bc195816efb92a0
#
_cell.length_a   1.000
_cell.length_b   1.000
_cell.length_c   1.000
_cell.angle_alpha   90.00
_cell.angle_beta   90.00
_cell.angle_gamma   90.00
#
_symmetry.space_group_name_H-M   'P 1'
#
loop_
_entity.id
_entity.type
_entity.pdbx_description
1 polymer ?
#
loop_
_entity_poly.entity_id
_entity_poly.type
_entity_poly.pdbx_seq_one_letter_code
_entity_poly.pdbx_strand_id
1 'polypeptide(L)'
;MARTLLRKRILLPLLVLSLTTGVFLAVQLAEADQDRWDLSPEVQADLLARYPKEIALVESTSHGLNIAAQGIELQPGDNIITTNLEFIQVALPWCVMRGEKKIDIRVCKTPDNRFRVEDFAKLADEHTRILVMSTLEWCNGWASDLKAIGDWCKEKGIFFVVDAVQQLGVTELDTKTFHVDLLTAGGHKWLNSPYGTGVLYVNKNSLDKIKQSYAGYLNTTVPEGGWGAYWEKVDAQAVYDWTFPNTARKYEIGGTTNYTGCIALGESLGLVNEIGIENIQEHVWELGEYCMDQIESIGGYVVTHRDPERRAGIIIARLYNDVAIDRLILKDLHARKVFIAQRFTDNVGGFRISCNWFNTKEDIDAMIAAMKSVIALIGKEPDYKDHH
;
A
#
# COMPACT_ATOMS: atom_id res chain seq x y z
N MET A 1 8.95 -38.71 -18.71
CA MET A 1 8.51 -38.34 -17.36
C MET A 1 9.32 -37.20 -16.74
N ALA A 2 10.67 -37.24 -16.74
CA ALA A 2 11.51 -36.16 -16.18
C ALA A 2 11.35 -34.79 -16.88
N ARG A 3 11.20 -34.73 -18.21
CA ARG A 3 10.98 -33.48 -18.97
C ARG A 3 9.63 -32.81 -18.66
N THR A 4 8.59 -33.57 -18.34
CA THR A 4 7.25 -33.03 -18.02
C THR A 4 7.19 -32.47 -16.58
N LEU A 5 7.94 -33.02 -15.65
CA LEU A 5 8.08 -32.53 -14.29
C LEU A 5 8.95 -31.25 -14.21
N LEU A 6 9.99 -31.17 -15.07
CA LEU A 6 10.80 -29.96 -15.18
C LEU A 6 10.01 -28.80 -15.78
N ARG A 7 9.17 -29.06 -16.81
CA ARG A 7 8.25 -28.05 -17.36
C ARG A 7 7.22 -27.56 -16.32
N LYS A 8 6.68 -28.44 -15.46
CA LYS A 8 5.76 -28.02 -14.40
C LYS A 8 6.43 -27.20 -13.28
N ARG A 9 7.70 -27.50 -12.95
CA ARG A 9 8.45 -26.76 -11.93
C ARG A 9 8.97 -25.41 -12.42
N ILE A 10 9.21 -25.24 -13.72
CA ILE A 10 9.65 -23.97 -14.32
C ILE A 10 8.44 -23.09 -14.70
N LEU A 11 7.31 -23.69 -15.10
CA LEU A 11 6.09 -22.95 -15.46
C LEU A 11 5.33 -22.39 -14.24
N LEU A 12 5.40 -23.01 -13.05
CA LEU A 12 4.74 -22.50 -11.86
C LEU A 12 5.38 -21.19 -11.35
N PRO A 13 6.70 -21.06 -11.20
CA PRO A 13 7.34 -19.75 -10.93
C PRO A 13 7.11 -18.73 -12.05
N LEU A 14 7.14 -19.15 -13.32
CA LEU A 14 6.87 -18.27 -14.46
C LEU A 14 5.39 -17.84 -14.53
N LEU A 15 4.44 -18.63 -14.07
CA LEU A 15 3.02 -18.26 -14.00
C LEU A 15 2.75 -17.27 -12.87
N VAL A 16 3.42 -17.42 -11.74
CA VAL A 16 3.40 -16.45 -10.62
C VAL A 16 4.14 -15.17 -10.99
N LEU A 17 5.28 -15.28 -11.69
CA LEU A 17 5.97 -14.13 -12.30
C LEU A 17 5.07 -13.42 -13.34
N SER A 18 4.20 -14.13 -14.06
CA SER A 18 3.35 -13.53 -15.10
C SER A 18 2.26 -12.61 -14.54
N LEU A 19 1.91 -12.72 -13.29
CA LEU A 19 0.92 -11.84 -12.63
C LEU A 19 1.54 -10.56 -12.05
N THR A 20 2.85 -10.54 -11.76
CA THR A 20 3.48 -9.40 -11.08
C THR A 20 4.76 -8.85 -11.71
N THR A 21 5.54 -9.66 -12.45
CA THR A 21 6.83 -9.23 -13.05
C THR A 21 7.10 -9.84 -14.42
N GLY A 22 6.23 -10.71 -14.89
CA GLY A 22 6.51 -11.67 -15.94
C GLY A 22 6.89 -11.09 -17.30
N VAL A 23 6.41 -9.89 -17.63
CA VAL A 23 6.73 -9.29 -18.93
C VAL A 23 8.14 -8.72 -18.92
N PHE A 24 8.53 -8.06 -17.83
CA PHE A 24 9.83 -7.40 -17.77
C PHE A 24 10.98 -8.41 -17.69
N LEU A 25 10.83 -9.43 -16.85
CA LEU A 25 11.83 -10.50 -16.75
C LEU A 25 11.83 -11.39 -18.00
N ALA A 26 10.66 -11.69 -18.58
CA ALA A 26 10.56 -12.48 -19.81
C ALA A 26 11.14 -11.74 -21.03
N VAL A 27 10.92 -10.42 -21.15
CA VAL A 27 11.51 -9.61 -22.21
C VAL A 27 13.02 -9.49 -22.02
N GLN A 28 13.53 -9.23 -20.82
CA GLN A 28 14.98 -9.15 -20.58
C GLN A 28 15.69 -10.49 -20.64
N LEU A 29 15.06 -11.58 -20.19
CA LEU A 29 15.64 -12.92 -20.33
C LEU A 29 15.62 -13.40 -21.78
N ALA A 30 14.64 -13.00 -22.58
CA ALA A 30 14.62 -13.26 -24.02
C ALA A 30 15.71 -12.45 -24.77
N GLU A 31 16.05 -11.25 -24.27
CA GLU A 31 17.14 -10.43 -24.82
C GLU A 31 18.54 -10.89 -24.38
N ALA A 32 18.67 -11.47 -23.17
CA ALA A 32 19.98 -11.84 -22.62
C ALA A 32 20.56 -13.17 -23.16
N ASP A 33 19.72 -14.06 -23.69
CA ASP A 33 20.18 -15.36 -24.19
C ASP A 33 19.11 -15.96 -25.10
N GLN A 34 19.08 -15.52 -26.37
CA GLN A 34 18.13 -16.02 -27.39
C GLN A 34 18.19 -17.53 -27.58
N ASP A 35 19.32 -18.16 -27.29
CA ASP A 35 19.51 -19.62 -27.45
C ASP A 35 19.05 -20.43 -26.22
N ARG A 36 18.80 -19.79 -25.09
CA ARG A 36 18.52 -20.47 -23.82
C ARG A 36 17.07 -20.44 -23.39
N TRP A 37 16.27 -19.50 -23.88
CA TRP A 37 14.87 -19.27 -23.51
C TRP A 37 14.00 -19.19 -24.76
N ASP A 38 13.74 -20.32 -25.41
CA ASP A 38 12.80 -20.46 -26.53
C ASP A 38 11.35 -20.12 -26.11
N LEU A 39 11.10 -18.87 -25.75
CA LEU A 39 9.76 -18.35 -25.72
C LEU A 39 9.37 -18.02 -27.16
N SER A 40 8.53 -18.87 -27.78
CA SER A 40 8.01 -18.55 -29.11
C SER A 40 7.29 -17.19 -29.10
N PRO A 41 7.20 -16.46 -30.21
CA PRO A 41 6.46 -15.21 -30.31
C PRO A 41 5.03 -15.32 -29.79
N GLU A 42 4.38 -16.48 -29.93
CA GLU A 42 3.03 -16.73 -29.41
C GLU A 42 3.02 -16.77 -27.88
N VAL A 43 4.01 -17.37 -27.22
CA VAL A 43 4.15 -17.41 -25.76
C VAL A 43 4.44 -16.01 -25.22
N GLN A 44 5.28 -15.23 -25.90
CA GLN A 44 5.55 -13.83 -25.55
C GLN A 44 4.27 -12.98 -25.66
N ALA A 45 3.52 -13.13 -26.75
CA ALA A 45 2.25 -12.42 -26.96
C ALA A 45 1.20 -12.80 -25.91
N ASP A 46 1.10 -14.08 -25.53
CA ASP A 46 0.18 -14.55 -24.49
C ASP A 46 0.55 -13.99 -23.12
N LEU A 47 1.85 -13.96 -22.76
CA LEU A 47 2.30 -13.33 -21.51
C LEU A 47 1.98 -11.83 -21.48
N LEU A 48 2.24 -11.12 -22.57
CA LEU A 48 1.93 -9.70 -22.70
C LEU A 48 0.42 -9.42 -22.62
N ALA A 49 -0.42 -10.30 -23.20
CA ALA A 49 -1.87 -10.18 -23.13
C ALA A 49 -2.44 -10.38 -21.73
N ARG A 50 -1.75 -11.17 -20.89
CA ARG A 50 -2.14 -11.45 -19.50
C ARG A 50 -1.65 -10.39 -18.50
N TYR A 51 -0.72 -9.51 -18.90
CA TYR A 51 -0.22 -8.46 -18.03
C TYR A 51 -1.33 -7.48 -17.66
N PRO A 52 -1.62 -7.26 -16.37
CA PRO A 52 -2.69 -6.36 -15.96
C PRO A 52 -2.42 -4.94 -16.42
N LYS A 53 -3.29 -4.39 -17.27
CA LYS A 53 -3.12 -3.04 -17.81
C LYS A 53 -3.20 -1.92 -16.77
N GLU A 54 -3.76 -2.24 -15.61
CA GLU A 54 -4.02 -1.32 -14.50
C GLU A 54 -3.00 -1.44 -13.35
N ILE A 55 -2.07 -2.41 -13.41
CA ILE A 55 -1.06 -2.64 -12.37
C ILE A 55 0.32 -2.28 -12.88
N ALA A 56 1.11 -1.67 -12.01
CA ALA A 56 2.53 -1.40 -12.19
C ALA A 56 3.32 -1.74 -10.92
N LEU A 57 4.59 -2.08 -11.06
CA LEU A 57 5.51 -2.25 -9.96
C LEU A 57 6.22 -0.93 -9.66
N VAL A 58 6.22 -0.56 -8.39
CA VAL A 58 6.88 0.65 -7.89
C VAL A 58 7.85 0.30 -6.76
N GLU A 59 8.76 1.21 -6.42
CA GLU A 59 9.73 0.96 -5.34
C GLU A 59 9.11 1.03 -3.95
N SER A 60 8.03 1.78 -3.79
CA SER A 60 7.43 2.05 -2.50
C SER A 60 6.07 2.75 -2.66
N THR A 61 5.30 2.83 -1.58
CA THR A 61 4.12 3.69 -1.48
C THR A 61 4.47 5.15 -1.83
N SER A 62 5.63 5.64 -1.36
CA SER A 62 6.09 7.00 -1.65
C SER A 62 6.24 7.26 -3.13
N HIS A 63 6.76 6.29 -3.90
CA HIS A 63 6.89 6.42 -5.35
C HIS A 63 5.49 6.55 -6.00
N GLY A 64 4.53 5.69 -5.65
CA GLY A 64 3.18 5.75 -6.20
C GLY A 64 2.45 7.05 -5.87
N LEU A 65 2.57 7.56 -4.62
CA LEU A 65 1.98 8.85 -4.23
C LEU A 65 2.60 10.03 -4.98
N ASN A 66 3.91 10.00 -5.26
CA ASN A 66 4.57 11.01 -6.07
C ASN A 66 4.15 10.96 -7.54
N ILE A 67 3.89 9.76 -8.09
CA ILE A 67 3.31 9.63 -9.44
C ILE A 67 1.96 10.36 -9.51
N ALA A 68 1.10 10.20 -8.50
CA ALA A 68 -0.16 10.93 -8.44
C ALA A 68 0.06 12.45 -8.33
N ALA A 69 0.85 12.90 -7.35
CA ALA A 69 1.04 14.34 -7.07
C ALA A 69 1.68 15.11 -8.23
N GLN A 70 2.63 14.48 -8.93
CA GLN A 70 3.31 15.10 -10.06
C GLN A 70 2.52 14.95 -11.37
N GLY A 71 1.86 13.80 -11.57
CA GLY A 71 1.21 13.44 -12.82
C GLY A 71 -0.18 14.02 -13.00
N ILE A 72 -0.95 14.21 -11.91
CA ILE A 72 -2.29 14.80 -12.00
C ILE A 72 -2.18 16.30 -12.25
N GLU A 73 -2.89 16.76 -13.29
CA GLU A 73 -2.88 18.17 -13.65
C GLU A 73 -3.76 18.97 -12.68
N LEU A 74 -3.15 19.96 -12.04
CA LEU A 74 -3.81 20.89 -11.13
C LEU A 74 -3.51 22.33 -11.56
N GLN A 75 -4.52 23.18 -11.46
CA GLN A 75 -4.45 24.60 -11.79
C GLN A 75 -4.32 25.45 -10.53
N PRO A 76 -3.74 26.66 -10.60
CA PRO A 76 -3.77 27.60 -9.50
C PRO A 76 -5.18 27.84 -8.98
N GLY A 77 -5.39 27.69 -7.68
CA GLY A 77 -6.73 27.80 -7.05
C GLY A 77 -7.46 26.47 -6.87
N ASP A 78 -7.02 25.39 -7.51
CA ASP A 78 -7.54 24.06 -7.21
C ASP A 78 -7.17 23.63 -5.77
N ASN A 79 -7.97 22.75 -5.20
CA ASN A 79 -7.69 22.19 -3.89
C ASN A 79 -7.76 20.67 -3.86
N ILE A 80 -7.07 20.10 -2.88
CA ILE A 80 -7.13 18.70 -2.52
C ILE A 80 -7.63 18.56 -1.09
N ILE A 81 -8.23 17.43 -0.77
CA ILE A 81 -8.66 17.07 0.59
C ILE A 81 -7.83 15.89 1.07
N THR A 82 -7.42 15.91 2.34
CA THR A 82 -6.77 14.80 3.05
C THR A 82 -7.23 14.78 4.50
N THR A 83 -6.80 13.78 5.30
CA THR A 83 -7.15 13.70 6.73
C THR A 83 -6.05 14.25 7.64
N ASN A 84 -6.39 14.60 8.89
CA ASN A 84 -5.40 15.01 9.90
C ASN A 84 -4.63 13.84 10.50
N LEU A 85 -5.07 12.60 10.28
CA LEU A 85 -4.44 11.40 10.85
C LEU A 85 -3.48 10.70 9.88
N GLU A 86 -3.29 11.24 8.69
CA GLU A 86 -2.44 10.64 7.67
C GLU A 86 -1.00 10.42 8.13
N PHE A 87 -0.42 9.35 7.63
CA PHE A 87 1.03 9.22 7.68
C PHE A 87 1.67 10.32 6.81
N ILE A 88 2.74 10.90 7.32
CA ILE A 88 3.41 12.06 6.68
C ILE A 88 3.62 11.90 5.16
N GLN A 89 3.87 10.68 4.70
CA GLN A 89 4.12 10.41 3.28
C GLN A 89 2.89 10.62 2.39
N VAL A 90 1.68 10.48 2.91
CA VAL A 90 0.44 10.72 2.15
C VAL A 90 0.32 12.22 1.83
N ALA A 91 0.61 13.08 2.80
CA ALA A 91 0.49 14.53 2.66
C ALA A 91 1.71 15.20 2.00
N LEU A 92 2.92 14.66 2.24
CA LEU A 92 4.18 15.34 1.88
C LEU A 92 4.31 15.69 0.39
N PRO A 93 4.00 14.82 -0.59
CA PRO A 93 4.09 15.17 -2.00
C PRO A 93 3.22 16.39 -2.35
N TRP A 94 2.03 16.45 -1.77
CA TRP A 94 1.09 17.56 -1.99
C TRP A 94 1.55 18.85 -1.32
N CYS A 95 2.16 18.76 -0.14
CA CYS A 95 2.77 19.91 0.54
C CYS A 95 3.87 20.54 -0.32
N VAL A 96 4.66 19.73 -1.03
CA VAL A 96 5.66 20.23 -2.01
C VAL A 96 4.96 20.89 -3.19
N MET A 97 3.98 20.21 -3.78
CA MET A 97 3.25 20.75 -4.95
C MET A 97 2.44 22.02 -4.63
N ARG A 98 2.02 22.22 -3.38
CA ARG A 98 1.25 23.40 -2.95
C ARG A 98 1.92 24.70 -3.35
N GLY A 99 3.23 24.83 -3.11
CA GLY A 99 4.00 26.02 -3.47
C GLY A 99 4.17 26.18 -4.97
N GLU A 100 4.47 25.10 -5.66
CA GLU A 100 4.76 25.10 -7.10
C GLU A 100 3.51 25.35 -7.95
N LYS A 101 2.42 24.64 -7.63
CA LYS A 101 1.16 24.67 -8.40
C LYS A 101 0.14 25.69 -7.86
N LYS A 102 0.42 26.36 -6.73
CA LYS A 102 -0.47 27.32 -6.06
C LYS A 102 -1.85 26.73 -5.75
N ILE A 103 -1.86 25.49 -5.27
CA ILE A 103 -3.06 24.77 -4.83
C ILE A 103 -3.28 24.92 -3.34
N ASP A 104 -4.50 24.65 -2.87
CA ASP A 104 -4.83 24.56 -1.45
C ASP A 104 -4.87 23.09 -0.96
N ILE A 105 -4.57 22.87 0.32
CA ILE A 105 -4.69 21.57 0.98
C ILE A 105 -5.68 21.72 2.14
N ARG A 106 -6.82 21.08 2.02
CA ARG A 106 -7.87 21.06 3.03
C ARG A 106 -7.76 19.81 3.88
N VAL A 107 -7.66 19.98 5.18
CA VAL A 107 -7.45 18.88 6.12
C VAL A 107 -8.78 18.57 6.81
N CYS A 108 -9.31 17.37 6.56
CA CYS A 108 -10.48 16.87 7.24
C CYS A 108 -10.09 16.45 8.66
N LYS A 109 -10.80 17.01 9.64
CA LYS A 109 -10.67 16.67 11.06
C LYS A 109 -12.06 16.44 11.65
N THR A 110 -12.23 15.34 12.34
CA THR A 110 -13.49 14.96 12.97
C THR A 110 -13.32 14.80 14.48
N PRO A 111 -14.34 15.10 15.30
CA PRO A 111 -14.24 14.97 16.75
C PRO A 111 -13.95 13.54 17.23
N ASP A 112 -14.47 12.54 16.52
CA ASP A 112 -14.30 11.13 16.87
C ASP A 112 -13.15 10.43 16.09
N ASN A 113 -12.36 11.19 15.34
CA ASN A 113 -11.23 10.69 14.55
C ASN A 113 -11.60 9.59 13.54
N ARG A 114 -12.84 9.67 13.01
CA ARG A 114 -13.41 8.75 12.01
C ARG A 114 -13.97 9.57 10.85
N PHE A 115 -13.59 9.20 9.64
CA PHE A 115 -13.89 9.99 8.44
C PHE A 115 -15.04 9.39 7.66
N ARG A 116 -16.01 10.25 7.28
CA ARG A 116 -17.22 9.91 6.53
C ARG A 116 -17.37 10.83 5.33
N VAL A 117 -18.20 10.46 4.38
CA VAL A 117 -18.47 11.25 3.18
C VAL A 117 -18.88 12.69 3.53
N GLU A 118 -19.74 12.85 4.55
CA GLU A 118 -20.27 14.16 4.97
C GLU A 118 -19.16 15.10 5.47
N ASP A 119 -18.09 14.55 6.03
CA ASP A 119 -16.97 15.33 6.55
C ASP A 119 -16.11 15.87 5.40
N PHE A 120 -15.88 15.07 4.37
CA PHE A 120 -15.22 15.52 3.15
C PHE A 120 -16.09 16.48 2.35
N ALA A 121 -17.41 16.23 2.27
CA ALA A 121 -18.35 17.06 1.54
C ALA A 121 -18.43 18.50 2.09
N LYS A 122 -18.25 18.70 3.40
CA LYS A 122 -18.17 20.04 4.02
C LYS A 122 -16.96 20.86 3.57
N LEU A 123 -15.89 20.17 3.15
CA LEU A 123 -14.64 20.78 2.71
C LEU A 123 -14.55 20.95 1.19
N ALA A 124 -15.37 20.21 0.45
CA ALA A 124 -15.34 20.20 -1.01
C ALA A 124 -16.08 21.42 -1.60
N ASP A 125 -15.57 21.91 -2.72
CA ASP A 125 -16.18 22.92 -3.57
C ASP A 125 -15.92 22.63 -5.06
N GLU A 126 -16.26 23.56 -5.95
CA GLU A 126 -16.07 23.44 -7.40
C GLU A 126 -14.61 23.38 -7.84
N HIS A 127 -13.67 23.73 -6.96
CA HIS A 127 -12.23 23.68 -7.19
C HIS A 127 -11.57 22.42 -6.60
N THR A 128 -12.34 21.56 -5.93
CA THR A 128 -11.81 20.32 -5.37
C THR A 128 -11.55 19.30 -6.48
N ARG A 129 -10.29 18.85 -6.60
CA ARG A 129 -9.86 17.93 -7.65
C ARG A 129 -9.49 16.55 -7.14
N ILE A 130 -8.97 16.45 -5.93
CA ILE A 130 -8.41 15.21 -5.39
C ILE A 130 -8.86 15.03 -3.95
N LEU A 131 -9.24 13.78 -3.62
CA LEU A 131 -9.22 13.26 -2.27
C LEU A 131 -8.07 12.26 -2.17
N VAL A 132 -7.13 12.50 -1.25
CA VAL A 132 -6.03 11.56 -0.98
C VAL A 132 -6.07 11.13 0.48
N MET A 133 -6.10 9.81 0.73
CA MET A 133 -6.20 9.27 2.07
C MET A 133 -5.67 7.85 2.17
N SER A 134 -5.39 7.41 3.39
CA SER A 134 -5.11 6.01 3.71
C SER A 134 -6.39 5.19 3.75
N THR A 135 -6.33 3.93 3.31
CA THR A 135 -7.45 2.97 3.48
C THR A 135 -7.67 2.64 4.94
N LEU A 136 -6.59 2.60 5.70
CA LEU A 136 -6.54 2.31 7.13
C LEU A 136 -5.61 3.31 7.81
N GLU A 137 -6.13 4.05 8.76
CA GLU A 137 -5.33 5.03 9.52
C GLU A 137 -4.32 4.34 10.44
N TRP A 138 -3.08 4.79 10.35
CA TRP A 138 -1.93 4.12 10.97
C TRP A 138 -1.82 4.32 12.49
N CYS A 139 -2.51 5.32 13.05
CA CYS A 139 -2.42 5.74 14.45
C CYS A 139 -3.65 5.42 15.31
N ASN A 140 -4.81 5.10 14.69
CA ASN A 140 -6.01 4.64 15.41
C ASN A 140 -6.58 3.32 14.87
N GLY A 141 -6.09 2.83 13.73
CA GLY A 141 -6.56 1.60 13.10
C GLY A 141 -7.95 1.71 12.45
N TRP A 142 -8.42 2.93 12.17
CA TRP A 142 -9.71 3.16 11.52
C TRP A 142 -9.66 2.87 10.02
N ALA A 143 -10.52 1.97 9.56
CA ALA A 143 -10.77 1.71 8.15
C ALA A 143 -12.01 2.49 7.70
N SER A 144 -11.82 3.42 6.77
CA SER A 144 -12.89 4.23 6.22
C SER A 144 -13.77 3.44 5.24
N ASP A 145 -15.02 3.87 5.05
CA ASP A 145 -15.92 3.31 4.05
C ASP A 145 -15.50 3.75 2.63
N LEU A 146 -14.54 3.02 2.07
CA LEU A 146 -13.98 3.36 0.76
C LEU A 146 -15.02 3.31 -0.35
N LYS A 147 -16.05 2.45 -0.22
CA LYS A 147 -17.11 2.40 -1.22
C LYS A 147 -17.96 3.66 -1.20
N ALA A 148 -18.45 4.07 -0.05
CA ALA A 148 -19.24 5.29 0.07
C ALA A 148 -18.45 6.53 -0.35
N ILE A 149 -17.17 6.60 0.05
CA ILE A 149 -16.27 7.72 -0.30
C ILE A 149 -15.99 7.72 -1.81
N GLY A 150 -15.70 6.57 -2.39
CA GLY A 150 -15.42 6.45 -3.81
C GLY A 150 -16.65 6.74 -4.68
N ASP A 151 -17.85 6.30 -4.29
CA ASP A 151 -19.11 6.66 -4.95
C ASP A 151 -19.29 8.20 -4.98
N TRP A 152 -19.04 8.85 -3.85
CA TRP A 152 -19.11 10.31 -3.74
C TRP A 152 -18.02 11.00 -4.61
N CYS A 153 -16.78 10.53 -4.57
CA CYS A 153 -15.71 11.07 -5.41
C CYS A 153 -16.06 10.97 -6.90
N LYS A 154 -16.58 9.81 -7.32
CA LYS A 154 -17.03 9.59 -8.70
C LYS A 154 -18.16 10.52 -9.10
N GLU A 155 -19.18 10.69 -8.23
CA GLU A 155 -20.30 11.60 -8.47
C GLU A 155 -19.83 13.05 -8.66
N LYS A 156 -18.88 13.49 -7.83
CA LYS A 156 -18.34 14.86 -7.84
C LYS A 156 -17.23 15.07 -8.87
N GLY A 157 -16.75 14.03 -9.54
CA GLY A 157 -15.60 14.11 -10.45
C GLY A 157 -14.28 14.39 -9.75
N ILE A 158 -14.18 14.03 -8.47
CA ILE A 158 -12.98 14.15 -7.63
C ILE A 158 -12.12 12.92 -7.84
N PHE A 159 -10.83 13.10 -8.09
CA PHE A 159 -9.87 12.02 -8.25
C PHE A 159 -9.58 11.36 -6.91
N PHE A 160 -9.77 10.04 -6.81
CA PHE A 160 -9.61 9.30 -5.56
C PHE A 160 -8.27 8.57 -5.51
N VAL A 161 -7.33 9.09 -4.71
CA VAL A 161 -5.98 8.55 -4.50
C VAL A 161 -5.89 7.88 -3.13
N VAL A 162 -5.43 6.62 -3.07
CA VAL A 162 -5.45 5.82 -1.85
C VAL A 162 -4.09 5.24 -1.51
N ASP A 163 -3.64 5.44 -0.27
CA ASP A 163 -2.54 4.69 0.34
C ASP A 163 -3.10 3.44 1.00
N ALA A 164 -2.84 2.27 0.43
CA ALA A 164 -3.30 0.99 0.94
C ALA A 164 -2.22 0.21 1.70
N VAL A 165 -1.10 0.82 2.02
CA VAL A 165 0.06 0.14 2.64
C VAL A 165 -0.22 -0.48 4.00
N GLN A 166 -1.29 -0.09 4.69
CA GLN A 166 -1.67 -0.64 5.99
C GLN A 166 -2.76 -1.73 5.89
N GLN A 167 -3.30 -1.98 4.70
CA GLN A 167 -4.44 -2.87 4.54
C GLN A 167 -4.27 -3.92 3.42
N LEU A 168 -3.59 -3.57 2.32
CA LEU A 168 -3.37 -4.50 1.20
C LEU A 168 -2.57 -5.73 1.66
N GLY A 169 -3.14 -6.92 1.45
CA GLY A 169 -2.59 -8.20 1.91
C GLY A 169 -3.14 -8.67 3.28
N VAL A 170 -4.07 -7.93 3.88
CA VAL A 170 -4.70 -8.27 5.17
C VAL A 170 -6.21 -8.41 5.05
N THR A 171 -6.85 -7.50 4.34
CA THR A 171 -8.29 -7.53 4.09
C THR A 171 -8.58 -7.30 2.62
N GLU A 172 -9.76 -7.72 2.20
CA GLU A 172 -10.21 -7.53 0.82
C GLU A 172 -10.28 -6.04 0.44
N LEU A 173 -9.77 -5.71 -0.76
CA LEU A 173 -9.82 -4.37 -1.34
C LEU A 173 -10.26 -4.46 -2.81
N ASP A 174 -11.51 -4.13 -3.10
CA ASP A 174 -12.03 -4.05 -4.47
C ASP A 174 -11.93 -2.63 -5.03
N THR A 175 -10.83 -2.34 -5.69
CA THR A 175 -10.56 -1.02 -6.28
C THR A 175 -11.61 -0.59 -7.30
N LYS A 176 -12.31 -1.52 -7.96
CA LYS A 176 -13.33 -1.21 -8.97
C LYS A 176 -14.64 -0.82 -8.31
N THR A 177 -15.10 -1.61 -7.35
CA THR A 177 -16.30 -1.31 -6.56
C THR A 177 -16.13 -0.04 -5.74
N PHE A 178 -14.92 0.24 -5.25
CA PHE A 178 -14.61 1.45 -4.49
C PHE A 178 -14.29 2.67 -5.37
N HIS A 179 -14.35 2.53 -6.69
CA HIS A 179 -14.09 3.60 -7.65
C HIS A 179 -12.76 4.34 -7.44
N VAL A 180 -11.74 3.61 -6.99
CA VAL A 180 -10.40 4.16 -6.78
C VAL A 180 -9.76 4.49 -8.14
N ASP A 181 -9.21 5.69 -8.29
CA ASP A 181 -8.47 6.10 -9.48
C ASP A 181 -7.01 5.65 -9.43
N LEU A 182 -6.37 5.80 -8.27
CA LEU A 182 -5.01 5.35 -8.02
C LEU A 182 -4.88 4.78 -6.60
N LEU A 183 -4.34 3.57 -6.49
CA LEU A 183 -3.96 2.95 -5.22
C LEU A 183 -2.49 2.59 -5.23
N THR A 184 -1.81 2.80 -4.11
CA THR A 184 -0.42 2.37 -3.96
C THR A 184 -0.15 1.72 -2.62
N ALA A 185 0.73 0.71 -2.61
CA ALA A 185 1.17 0.05 -1.38
C ALA A 185 2.61 -0.48 -1.52
N GLY A 186 3.44 -0.21 -0.52
CA GLY A 186 4.77 -0.83 -0.43
C GLY A 186 4.69 -2.29 0.00
N GLY A 187 5.49 -3.14 -0.61
CA GLY A 187 5.47 -4.59 -0.35
C GLY A 187 5.99 -5.01 1.02
N HIS A 188 6.77 -4.17 1.66
CA HIS A 188 7.52 -4.48 2.89
C HIS A 188 6.70 -4.53 4.19
N LYS A 189 5.39 -4.28 4.14
CA LYS A 189 4.51 -4.37 5.31
C LYS A 189 3.68 -5.65 5.25
N TRP A 190 2.41 -5.51 4.93
CA TRP A 190 1.45 -6.61 4.99
C TRP A 190 1.56 -7.59 3.81
N LEU A 191 2.20 -7.16 2.72
CA LEU A 191 2.55 -8.07 1.62
C LEU A 191 3.81 -8.90 1.90
N ASN A 192 4.49 -8.69 3.05
CA ASN A 192 5.64 -9.47 3.53
C ASN A 192 6.78 -9.63 2.51
N SER A 193 7.01 -8.61 1.69
CA SER A 193 8.04 -8.57 0.65
C SER A 193 9.27 -7.75 1.12
N PRO A 194 10.43 -7.92 0.51
CA PRO A 194 11.58 -7.04 0.77
C PRO A 194 11.31 -5.57 0.46
N TYR A 195 12.11 -4.69 1.05
CA TYR A 195 12.11 -3.26 0.74
C TYR A 195 12.46 -3.00 -0.74
N GLY A 196 12.01 -1.85 -1.25
CA GLY A 196 12.28 -1.44 -2.62
C GLY A 196 11.35 -2.08 -3.64
N THR A 197 10.19 -2.56 -3.19
CA THR A 197 9.12 -3.09 -4.03
C THR A 197 7.77 -2.63 -3.54
N GLY A 198 6.81 -2.52 -4.45
CA GLY A 198 5.43 -2.15 -4.14
C GLY A 198 4.55 -2.26 -5.36
N VAL A 199 3.27 -2.04 -5.15
CA VAL A 199 2.22 -2.13 -6.16
C VAL A 199 1.61 -0.76 -6.37
N LEU A 200 1.37 -0.42 -7.62
CA LEU A 200 0.57 0.72 -8.07
C LEU A 200 -0.60 0.18 -8.90
N TYR A 201 -1.81 0.49 -8.51
CA TYR A 201 -3.00 0.34 -9.33
C TYR A 201 -3.39 1.71 -9.90
N VAL A 202 -3.69 1.76 -11.19
CA VAL A 202 -4.27 2.94 -11.84
C VAL A 202 -5.47 2.49 -12.67
N ASN A 203 -6.64 3.04 -12.34
CA ASN A 203 -7.86 2.77 -13.08
C ASN A 203 -7.67 3.11 -14.57
N LYS A 204 -8.09 2.22 -15.45
CA LYS A 204 -7.95 2.40 -16.91
C LYS A 204 -8.53 3.71 -17.43
N ASN A 205 -9.60 4.23 -16.80
CA ASN A 205 -10.24 5.49 -17.17
C ASN A 205 -9.49 6.73 -16.66
N SER A 206 -8.45 6.51 -15.85
CA SER A 206 -7.62 7.55 -15.23
C SER A 206 -6.20 7.59 -15.78
N LEU A 207 -5.83 6.61 -16.62
CA LEU A 207 -4.49 6.53 -17.22
C LEU A 207 -4.12 7.79 -18.02
N ASP A 208 -5.05 8.33 -18.81
CA ASP A 208 -4.79 9.51 -19.63
C ASP A 208 -4.79 10.82 -18.82
N LYS A 209 -5.30 10.78 -17.58
CA LYS A 209 -5.36 11.94 -16.69
C LYS A 209 -4.10 12.12 -15.82
N ILE A 210 -3.25 11.11 -15.79
CA ILE A 210 -1.98 11.14 -15.03
C ILE A 210 -0.84 11.20 -16.02
N LYS A 211 -0.17 12.34 -16.08
CA LYS A 211 1.04 12.52 -16.88
C LYS A 211 2.17 11.66 -16.31
N GLN A 212 3.03 11.20 -17.18
CA GLN A 212 4.23 10.50 -16.77
C GLN A 212 5.21 11.47 -16.12
N SER A 213 5.61 11.19 -14.88
CA SER A 213 6.53 12.01 -14.12
C SER A 213 7.98 11.48 -14.15
N TYR A 214 8.17 10.23 -14.55
CA TYR A 214 9.47 9.57 -14.60
C TYR A 214 9.58 8.73 -15.88
N ALA A 215 10.53 9.08 -16.75
CA ALA A 215 10.76 8.42 -18.03
C ALA A 215 12.08 7.65 -18.03
N GLY A 216 12.03 6.43 -18.51
CA GLY A 216 13.19 5.59 -18.75
C GLY A 216 12.92 4.63 -19.91
N TYR A 217 13.97 4.06 -20.48
CA TYR A 217 13.84 3.24 -21.70
C TYR A 217 12.96 2.00 -21.53
N LEU A 218 12.83 1.46 -20.32
CA LEU A 218 12.05 0.25 -20.05
C LEU A 218 10.56 0.49 -19.84
N ASN A 219 10.12 1.72 -19.59
CA ASN A 219 8.70 2.05 -19.51
C ASN A 219 8.14 2.76 -20.75
N THR A 220 8.98 2.91 -21.81
CA THR A 220 8.53 3.35 -23.14
C THR A 220 7.82 2.25 -23.91
N THR A 221 7.19 2.60 -25.00
CA THR A 221 6.78 1.64 -26.04
C THR A 221 8.03 0.96 -26.60
N VAL A 222 8.04 -0.38 -26.58
CA VAL A 222 9.18 -1.16 -27.09
C VAL A 222 9.34 -0.88 -28.59
N PRO A 223 10.57 -0.57 -29.07
CA PRO A 223 10.84 -0.38 -30.50
C PRO A 223 10.46 -1.60 -31.33
N GLU A 224 10.18 -1.36 -32.61
CA GLU A 224 9.92 -2.45 -33.57
C GLU A 224 11.12 -3.41 -33.63
N GLY A 225 10.87 -4.71 -33.44
CA GLY A 225 11.88 -5.76 -33.36
C GLY A 225 12.53 -5.89 -31.98
N GLY A 226 12.09 -5.09 -30.97
CA GLY A 226 12.65 -5.11 -29.61
C GLY A 226 13.90 -4.24 -29.43
N TRP A 227 14.36 -4.17 -28.18
CA TRP A 227 15.53 -3.36 -27.81
C TRP A 227 16.81 -3.91 -28.47
N GLY A 228 16.97 -5.24 -28.61
CA GLY A 228 18.11 -5.84 -29.29
C GLY A 228 18.23 -5.31 -30.73
N ALA A 229 17.17 -5.41 -31.53
CA ALA A 229 17.13 -4.91 -32.90
C ALA A 229 17.36 -3.37 -32.98
N TYR A 230 16.88 -2.61 -31.99
CA TYR A 230 17.14 -1.18 -31.91
C TYR A 230 18.63 -0.88 -31.72
N TRP A 231 19.33 -1.58 -30.84
CA TRP A 231 20.75 -1.36 -30.57
C TRP A 231 21.69 -1.87 -31.68
N GLU A 232 21.22 -2.77 -32.51
CA GLU A 232 21.97 -3.22 -33.71
C GLU A 232 21.92 -2.21 -34.86
N LYS A 233 21.03 -1.22 -34.82
CA LYS A 233 20.94 -0.17 -35.84
C LYS A 233 22.10 0.80 -35.69
N VAL A 234 22.96 0.89 -36.74
CA VAL A 234 24.13 1.78 -36.76
C VAL A 234 23.79 3.26 -36.71
N ASP A 235 22.55 3.66 -37.02
CA ASP A 235 22.00 5.00 -37.04
C ASP A 235 21.04 5.29 -35.88
N ALA A 236 20.93 4.36 -34.90
CA ALA A 236 20.07 4.56 -33.75
C ALA A 236 20.44 5.83 -32.99
N GLN A 237 19.45 6.61 -32.61
CA GLN A 237 19.61 7.88 -31.92
C GLN A 237 18.85 7.87 -30.60
N ALA A 238 19.49 8.36 -29.52
CA ALA A 238 18.85 8.49 -28.21
C ALA A 238 17.79 9.60 -28.20
N VAL A 239 17.98 10.67 -28.97
CA VAL A 239 17.02 11.76 -29.09
C VAL A 239 15.99 11.38 -30.15
N TYR A 240 14.81 11.00 -29.68
CA TYR A 240 13.71 10.49 -30.51
C TYR A 240 12.37 10.83 -29.86
N ASP A 241 11.28 10.85 -30.62
CA ASP A 241 9.91 11.05 -30.11
C ASP A 241 9.40 9.74 -29.46
N TRP A 242 9.92 9.47 -28.26
CA TRP A 242 9.55 8.29 -27.51
C TRP A 242 8.08 8.32 -27.09
N THR A 243 7.38 7.23 -27.29
CA THR A 243 6.00 7.02 -26.86
C THR A 243 5.94 6.09 -25.64
N PHE A 244 4.83 6.11 -24.94
CA PHE A 244 4.59 5.29 -23.77
C PHE A 244 3.30 4.47 -23.94
N PRO A 245 3.27 3.22 -23.42
CA PRO A 245 2.07 2.39 -23.50
C PRO A 245 0.93 3.03 -22.71
N ASN A 246 -0.31 2.93 -23.20
CA ASN A 246 -1.50 3.37 -22.47
C ASN A 246 -1.93 2.31 -21.43
N THR A 247 -1.01 1.98 -20.51
CA THR A 247 -1.20 1.07 -19.38
C THR A 247 -0.46 1.62 -18.18
N ALA A 248 -0.74 1.10 -16.99
CA ALA A 248 -0.04 1.49 -15.76
C ALA A 248 1.48 1.24 -15.84
N ARG A 249 1.93 0.35 -16.72
CA ARG A 249 3.35 0.07 -16.96
C ARG A 249 4.17 1.35 -17.26
N LYS A 250 3.57 2.36 -17.87
CA LYS A 250 4.26 3.64 -18.11
C LYS A 250 4.76 4.34 -16.84
N TYR A 251 4.27 3.94 -15.67
CA TYR A 251 4.66 4.48 -14.36
C TYR A 251 5.69 3.62 -13.63
N GLU A 252 6.07 2.47 -14.18
CA GLU A 252 7.13 1.63 -13.61
C GLU A 252 8.49 2.35 -13.66
N ILE A 253 9.46 1.81 -12.91
CA ILE A 253 10.82 2.31 -12.98
C ILE A 253 11.37 1.99 -14.37
N GLY A 254 11.66 3.04 -15.11
CA GLY A 254 12.10 2.94 -16.50
C GLY A 254 13.56 2.54 -16.70
N GLY A 255 14.24 2.08 -15.65
CA GLY A 255 15.62 1.56 -15.68
C GLY A 255 15.73 0.22 -14.97
N THR A 256 16.95 -0.19 -14.66
CA THR A 256 17.21 -1.42 -13.89
C THR A 256 16.60 -1.28 -12.50
N THR A 257 15.62 -2.11 -12.18
CA THR A 257 14.86 -2.10 -10.93
C THR A 257 15.33 -3.20 -9.97
N ASN A 258 14.67 -3.30 -8.81
CA ASN A 258 14.90 -4.34 -7.81
C ASN A 258 14.26 -5.67 -8.23
N TYR A 259 14.83 -6.35 -9.23
CA TYR A 259 14.31 -7.66 -9.73
C TYR A 259 14.18 -8.70 -8.63
N THR A 260 15.19 -8.81 -7.76
CA THR A 260 15.18 -9.76 -6.64
C THR A 260 13.99 -9.50 -5.69
N GLY A 261 13.76 -8.24 -5.36
CA GLY A 261 12.62 -7.85 -4.54
C GLY A 261 11.27 -8.09 -5.23
N CYS A 262 11.20 -7.85 -6.56
CA CYS A 262 9.99 -8.10 -7.33
C CYS A 262 9.65 -9.60 -7.40
N ILE A 263 10.67 -10.46 -7.56
CA ILE A 263 10.50 -11.93 -7.51
C ILE A 263 9.98 -12.35 -6.13
N ALA A 264 10.58 -11.85 -5.06
CA ALA A 264 10.14 -12.15 -3.69
C ALA A 264 8.71 -11.61 -3.39
N LEU A 265 8.34 -10.46 -3.95
CA LEU A 265 6.95 -9.95 -3.88
C LEU A 265 5.99 -10.91 -4.59
N GLY A 266 6.37 -11.45 -5.75
CA GLY A 266 5.59 -12.44 -6.49
C GLY A 266 5.35 -13.71 -5.68
N GLU A 267 6.39 -14.26 -5.04
CA GLU A 267 6.28 -15.43 -4.16
C GLU A 267 5.38 -15.16 -2.95
N SER A 268 5.52 -13.97 -2.33
CA SER A 268 4.69 -13.59 -1.19
C SER A 268 3.21 -13.44 -1.57
N LEU A 269 2.92 -12.81 -2.72
CA LEU A 269 1.56 -12.72 -3.26
C LEU A 269 1.01 -14.11 -3.63
N GLY A 270 1.87 -15.01 -4.12
CA GLY A 270 1.51 -16.41 -4.36
C GLY A 270 1.03 -17.09 -3.09
N LEU A 271 1.75 -16.91 -1.97
CA LEU A 271 1.37 -17.46 -0.67
C LEU A 271 0.06 -16.85 -0.15
N VAL A 272 -0.14 -15.54 -0.26
CA VAL A 272 -1.39 -14.86 0.10
C VAL A 272 -2.58 -15.43 -0.69
N ASN A 273 -2.40 -15.66 -2.00
CA ASN A 273 -3.43 -16.27 -2.85
C ASN A 273 -3.69 -17.74 -2.51
N GLU A 274 -2.66 -18.49 -2.10
CA GLU A 274 -2.81 -19.90 -1.67
C GLU A 274 -3.60 -20.01 -0.36
N ILE A 275 -3.33 -19.13 0.60
CA ILE A 275 -4.06 -19.07 1.89
C ILE A 275 -5.50 -18.56 1.66
N GLY A 276 -5.68 -17.61 0.76
CA GLY A 276 -6.92 -16.89 0.50
C GLY A 276 -7.05 -15.65 1.36
N ILE A 277 -7.35 -14.50 0.74
CA ILE A 277 -7.45 -13.21 1.45
C ILE A 277 -8.58 -13.21 2.47
N GLU A 278 -9.66 -13.92 2.23
CA GLU A 278 -10.80 -14.07 3.13
C GLU A 278 -10.39 -14.79 4.42
N ASN A 279 -9.60 -15.86 4.31
CA ASN A 279 -9.09 -16.61 5.46
C ASN A 279 -8.09 -15.75 6.27
N ILE A 280 -7.26 -14.98 5.60
CA ILE A 280 -6.33 -14.03 6.25
C ILE A 280 -7.13 -12.98 7.01
N GLN A 281 -8.12 -12.39 6.38
CA GLN A 281 -8.98 -11.37 6.96
C GLN A 281 -9.70 -11.89 8.22
N GLU A 282 -10.34 -13.04 8.14
CA GLU A 282 -11.04 -13.67 9.27
C GLU A 282 -10.09 -13.90 10.44
N HIS A 283 -8.93 -14.53 10.18
CA HIS A 283 -7.92 -14.77 11.22
C HIS A 283 -7.42 -13.46 11.87
N VAL A 284 -7.13 -12.44 11.07
CA VAL A 284 -6.65 -11.15 11.59
C VAL A 284 -7.73 -10.43 12.39
N TRP A 285 -8.98 -10.53 12.00
CA TRP A 285 -10.10 -9.96 12.75
C TRP A 285 -10.31 -10.66 14.09
N GLU A 286 -10.28 -12.00 14.13
CA GLU A 286 -10.35 -12.78 15.37
C GLU A 286 -9.18 -12.48 16.31
N LEU A 287 -7.95 -12.43 15.76
CA LEU A 287 -6.76 -12.14 16.52
C LEU A 287 -6.78 -10.70 17.08
N GLY A 288 -7.27 -9.75 16.28
CA GLY A 288 -7.46 -8.36 16.70
C GLY A 288 -8.47 -8.22 17.84
N GLU A 289 -9.60 -8.92 17.74
CA GLU A 289 -10.61 -8.94 18.83
C GLU A 289 -10.02 -9.52 20.11
N TYR A 290 -9.34 -10.68 20.01
CA TYR A 290 -8.65 -11.28 21.13
C TYR A 290 -7.62 -10.33 21.76
N CYS A 291 -6.84 -9.63 20.94
CA CYS A 291 -5.86 -8.65 21.42
C CYS A 291 -6.53 -7.49 22.19
N MET A 292 -7.64 -6.98 21.67
CA MET A 292 -8.39 -5.90 22.33
C MET A 292 -8.93 -6.35 23.70
N ASP A 293 -9.53 -7.54 23.80
CA ASP A 293 -10.04 -8.11 25.05
C ASP A 293 -8.89 -8.29 26.07
N GLN A 294 -7.76 -8.80 25.63
CA GLN A 294 -6.61 -8.99 26.49
C GLN A 294 -6.03 -7.66 27.02
N ILE A 295 -6.00 -6.60 26.20
CA ILE A 295 -5.61 -5.24 26.62
C ILE A 295 -6.57 -4.70 27.69
N GLU A 296 -7.88 -4.84 27.47
CA GLU A 296 -8.89 -4.40 28.44
C GLU A 296 -8.82 -5.18 29.77
N SER A 297 -8.47 -6.47 29.70
CA SER A 297 -8.29 -7.32 30.88
C SER A 297 -7.20 -6.84 31.86
N ILE A 298 -6.27 -6.01 31.36
CA ILE A 298 -5.20 -5.41 32.16
C ILE A 298 -5.45 -3.93 32.48
N GLY A 299 -6.69 -3.45 32.28
CA GLY A 299 -7.08 -2.06 32.53
C GLY A 299 -6.70 -1.10 31.42
N GLY A 300 -6.32 -1.59 30.23
CA GLY A 300 -6.02 -0.76 29.09
C GLY A 300 -7.28 -0.24 28.39
N TYR A 301 -7.14 0.85 27.67
CA TYR A 301 -8.16 1.43 26.80
C TYR A 301 -7.82 1.14 25.34
N VAL A 302 -8.78 0.62 24.59
CA VAL A 302 -8.64 0.33 23.15
C VAL A 302 -9.16 1.52 22.34
N VAL A 303 -8.27 2.11 21.53
CA VAL A 303 -8.60 3.22 20.62
C VAL A 303 -9.20 2.72 19.32
N THR A 304 -8.74 1.57 18.84
CA THR A 304 -9.22 0.96 17.59
C THR A 304 -10.69 0.56 17.71
N HIS A 305 -11.45 0.79 16.64
CA HIS A 305 -12.87 0.45 16.60
C HIS A 305 -13.09 -1.06 16.63
N ARG A 306 -14.12 -1.52 17.35
CA ARG A 306 -14.39 -2.94 17.51
C ARG A 306 -15.04 -3.58 16.28
N ASP A 307 -15.81 -2.83 15.51
CA ASP A 307 -16.42 -3.32 14.27
C ASP A 307 -15.34 -3.83 13.30
N PRO A 308 -15.34 -5.12 12.93
CA PRO A 308 -14.32 -5.69 12.06
C PRO A 308 -14.30 -5.05 10.67
N GLU A 309 -15.43 -4.57 10.14
CA GLU A 309 -15.47 -3.85 8.86
C GLU A 309 -14.77 -2.48 8.91
N ARG A 310 -14.49 -1.96 10.10
CA ARG A 310 -13.87 -0.67 10.34
C ARG A 310 -12.45 -0.78 10.87
N ARG A 311 -11.82 -1.95 10.77
CA ARG A 311 -10.45 -2.20 11.19
C ARG A 311 -9.77 -3.27 10.32
N ALA A 312 -8.46 -3.38 10.47
CA ALA A 312 -7.67 -4.49 9.93
C ALA A 312 -6.71 -5.01 11.03
N GLY A 313 -5.46 -5.29 10.70
CA GLY A 313 -4.49 -5.87 11.64
C GLY A 313 -3.85 -4.89 12.63
N ILE A 314 -4.18 -3.59 12.59
CA ILE A 314 -3.61 -2.59 13.52
C ILE A 314 -4.54 -2.40 14.71
N ILE A 315 -4.03 -2.69 15.90
CA ILE A 315 -4.70 -2.41 17.17
C ILE A 315 -3.93 -1.32 17.91
N ILE A 316 -4.63 -0.26 18.29
CA ILE A 316 -4.08 0.87 19.06
C ILE A 316 -4.69 0.85 20.45
N ALA A 317 -3.84 0.98 21.46
CA ALA A 317 -4.24 0.95 22.85
C ALA A 317 -3.42 1.93 23.71
N ARG A 318 -4.01 2.34 24.85
CA ARG A 318 -3.38 3.17 25.88
C ARG A 318 -3.51 2.48 27.24
N LEU A 319 -2.50 2.65 28.08
CA LEU A 319 -2.55 2.21 29.48
C LEU A 319 -2.59 3.42 30.42
N TYR A 320 -1.77 4.43 30.16
CA TYR A 320 -1.65 5.58 31.06
C TYR A 320 -1.91 6.90 30.34
N ASN A 321 -2.45 7.88 31.06
CA ASN A 321 -2.52 9.26 30.61
C ASN A 321 -1.13 9.84 30.33
N ASP A 322 -0.17 9.47 31.18
CA ASP A 322 1.23 9.85 30.99
C ASP A 322 1.92 8.94 29.96
N VAL A 323 2.13 9.48 28.77
CA VAL A 323 2.82 8.80 27.66
C VAL A 323 4.23 8.35 28.02
N ALA A 324 4.88 8.99 29.01
CA ALA A 324 6.22 8.59 29.44
C ALA A 324 6.18 7.22 30.17
N ILE A 325 5.11 6.91 30.87
CA ILE A 325 4.92 5.59 31.51
C ILE A 325 4.72 4.52 30.41
N ASP A 326 3.85 4.76 29.43
CA ASP A 326 3.67 3.86 28.29
C ASP A 326 5.02 3.59 27.58
N ARG A 327 5.88 4.60 27.50
CA ARG A 327 7.22 4.48 26.87
C ARG A 327 8.17 3.61 27.68
N LEU A 328 8.07 3.60 29.02
CA LEU A 328 8.84 2.68 29.86
C LEU A 328 8.41 1.24 29.64
N ILE A 329 7.10 0.99 29.54
CA ILE A 329 6.56 -0.34 29.20
C ILE A 329 7.10 -0.79 27.84
N LEU A 330 7.01 0.06 26.82
CA LEU A 330 7.53 -0.26 25.49
C LEU A 330 9.02 -0.67 25.52
N LYS A 331 9.83 0.05 26.29
CA LYS A 331 11.26 -0.24 26.43
C LYS A 331 11.50 -1.61 27.06
N ASP A 332 10.74 -1.98 28.10
CA ASP A 332 10.85 -3.29 28.74
C ASP A 332 10.38 -4.43 27.81
N LEU A 333 9.27 -4.23 27.09
CA LEU A 333 8.79 -5.17 26.08
C LEU A 333 9.88 -5.47 25.03
N HIS A 334 10.54 -4.44 24.50
CA HIS A 334 11.64 -4.61 23.55
C HIS A 334 12.82 -5.38 24.16
N ALA A 335 13.15 -5.15 25.44
CA ALA A 335 14.18 -5.91 26.13
C ALA A 335 13.82 -7.41 26.25
N ARG A 336 12.53 -7.73 26.36
CA ARG A 336 11.98 -9.09 26.35
C ARG A 336 11.74 -9.67 24.95
N LYS A 337 12.14 -8.98 23.87
CA LYS A 337 11.94 -9.37 22.48
C LYS A 337 10.47 -9.37 22.03
N VAL A 338 9.62 -8.61 22.70
CA VAL A 338 8.26 -8.31 22.26
C VAL A 338 8.26 -6.96 21.54
N PHE A 339 8.08 -6.99 20.23
CA PHE A 339 8.23 -5.82 19.36
C PHE A 339 6.86 -5.26 18.95
N ILE A 340 6.44 -4.24 19.65
CA ILE A 340 5.34 -3.35 19.25
C ILE A 340 5.89 -1.93 19.11
N ALA A 341 5.04 -0.99 18.68
CA ALA A 341 5.45 0.41 18.53
C ALA A 341 4.59 1.33 19.41
N GLN A 342 5.03 2.57 19.59
CA GLN A 342 4.21 3.67 20.07
C GLN A 342 4.11 4.70 18.96
N ARG A 343 2.88 5.09 18.57
CA ARG A 343 2.62 5.98 17.44
C ARG A 343 1.53 6.97 17.78
N PHE A 344 1.74 8.22 17.36
CA PHE A 344 0.79 9.32 17.52
C PHE A 344 0.76 10.21 16.29
N THR A 345 -0.42 10.75 16.00
CA THR A 345 -0.65 11.84 15.06
C THR A 345 -1.79 12.69 15.60
N ASP A 346 -1.61 14.01 15.64
CA ASP A 346 -2.62 14.99 16.09
C ASP A 346 -3.29 14.59 17.43
N ASN A 347 -2.48 14.17 18.41
CA ASN A 347 -2.85 13.65 19.74
C ASN A 347 -3.59 12.30 19.75
N VAL A 348 -3.82 11.66 18.61
CA VAL A 348 -4.44 10.34 18.49
C VAL A 348 -3.36 9.28 18.40
N GLY A 349 -3.50 8.18 19.15
CA GLY A 349 -2.55 7.07 19.10
C GLY A 349 -2.29 6.40 20.45
N GLY A 350 -1.25 5.58 20.49
CA GLY A 350 -0.86 4.79 21.66
C GLY A 350 0.15 3.70 21.31
N PHE A 351 0.11 2.60 22.07
CA PHE A 351 0.75 1.35 21.65
C PHE A 351 0.12 0.90 20.34
N ARG A 352 0.95 0.69 19.34
CA ARG A 352 0.53 0.13 18.06
C ARG A 352 0.98 -1.32 17.98
N ILE A 353 0.01 -2.20 18.01
CA ILE A 353 0.15 -3.65 17.90
C ILE A 353 -0.27 -4.01 16.47
N SER A 354 0.56 -4.75 15.75
CA SER A 354 0.30 -5.17 14.37
C SER A 354 0.10 -6.68 14.35
N CYS A 355 -1.16 -7.11 14.36
CA CYS A 355 -1.57 -8.52 14.29
C CYS A 355 -1.56 -8.96 12.83
N ASN A 356 -0.52 -9.69 12.41
CA ASN A 356 -0.40 -10.21 11.06
C ASN A 356 -0.93 -11.66 10.99
N TRP A 357 -1.21 -12.15 9.79
CA TRP A 357 -1.76 -13.49 9.56
C TRP A 357 -0.86 -14.64 10.05
N PHE A 358 0.43 -14.39 10.30
CA PHE A 358 1.35 -15.37 10.88
C PHE A 358 1.46 -15.28 12.41
N ASN A 359 0.81 -14.30 13.07
CA ASN A 359 0.78 -14.23 14.52
C ASN A 359 -0.30 -15.14 15.10
N THR A 360 -0.13 -15.48 16.39
CA THR A 360 -1.02 -16.38 17.13
C THR A 360 -1.55 -15.72 18.40
N LYS A 361 -2.51 -16.36 19.07
CA LYS A 361 -2.99 -15.93 20.41
C LYS A 361 -1.89 -16.01 21.45
N GLU A 362 -0.98 -16.97 21.33
CA GLU A 362 0.17 -17.13 22.22
C GLU A 362 1.14 -15.95 22.13
N ASP A 363 1.31 -15.34 20.96
CA ASP A 363 2.12 -14.10 20.80
C ASP A 363 1.48 -12.96 21.60
N ILE A 364 0.16 -12.83 21.55
CA ILE A 364 -0.59 -11.82 22.31
C ILE A 364 -0.49 -12.11 23.80
N ASP A 365 -0.67 -13.35 24.23
CA ASP A 365 -0.56 -13.76 25.64
C ASP A 365 0.84 -13.44 26.21
N ALA A 366 1.89 -13.69 25.44
CA ALA A 366 3.25 -13.35 25.81
C ALA A 366 3.44 -11.83 25.97
N MET A 367 2.88 -11.02 25.07
CA MET A 367 2.88 -9.57 25.16
C MET A 367 2.14 -9.10 26.43
N ILE A 368 0.96 -9.60 26.68
CA ILE A 368 0.13 -9.24 27.84
C ILE A 368 0.80 -9.66 29.16
N ALA A 369 1.39 -10.84 29.23
CA ALA A 369 2.14 -11.28 30.40
C ALA A 369 3.32 -10.36 30.70
N ALA A 370 4.03 -9.93 29.65
CA ALA A 370 5.12 -8.96 29.78
C ALA A 370 4.58 -7.60 30.25
N MET A 371 3.49 -7.09 29.69
CA MET A 371 2.85 -5.84 30.14
C MET A 371 2.44 -5.91 31.61
N LYS A 372 1.74 -6.97 32.05
CA LYS A 372 1.36 -7.18 33.46
C LYS A 372 2.56 -7.13 34.39
N SER A 373 3.66 -7.77 34.02
CA SER A 373 4.89 -7.78 34.80
C SER A 373 5.46 -6.36 34.99
N VAL A 374 5.43 -5.52 33.95
CA VAL A 374 5.92 -4.14 34.02
C VAL A 374 4.96 -3.24 34.80
N ILE A 375 3.65 -3.37 34.62
CA ILE A 375 2.64 -2.66 35.40
C ILE A 375 2.82 -2.90 36.89
N ALA A 376 3.05 -4.17 37.29
CA ALA A 376 3.34 -4.53 38.68
C ALA A 376 4.63 -3.87 39.20
N LEU A 377 5.68 -3.73 38.40
CA LEU A 377 6.94 -3.06 38.77
C LEU A 377 6.74 -1.53 38.89
N ILE A 378 5.90 -0.93 38.07
CA ILE A 378 5.55 0.50 38.15
C ILE A 378 4.78 0.79 39.45
N GLY A 379 3.99 -0.18 39.94
CA GLY A 379 3.18 -0.05 41.14
C GLY A 379 2.02 0.95 41.01
N LYS A 380 1.57 1.21 39.79
CA LYS A 380 0.44 2.09 39.47
C LYS A 380 -0.47 1.36 38.47
N GLU A 381 -1.76 1.32 38.80
CA GLU A 381 -2.77 0.77 37.87
C GLU A 381 -2.93 1.64 36.64
N PRO A 382 -3.27 1.06 35.47
CA PRO A 382 -3.62 1.83 34.28
C PRO A 382 -4.72 2.84 34.54
N ASP A 383 -4.55 4.07 34.06
CA ASP A 383 -5.43 5.20 34.39
C ASP A 383 -5.86 6.03 33.17
N TYR A 384 -5.59 5.54 31.96
CA TYR A 384 -5.96 6.25 30.74
C TYR A 384 -7.49 6.43 30.67
N LYS A 385 -7.91 7.66 30.39
CA LYS A 385 -9.31 8.00 30.09
C LYS A 385 -9.34 8.74 28.77
N ASP A 386 -10.24 8.32 27.90
CA ASP A 386 -10.54 9.06 26.69
C ASP A 386 -11.18 10.40 27.06
N HIS A 387 -10.65 11.45 26.52
CA HIS A 387 -11.11 12.83 26.73
C HIS A 387 -11.78 13.41 25.48
N HIS A 388 -12.10 12.55 24.49
CA HIS A 388 -12.73 12.94 23.21
C HIS A 388 -14.21 12.61 23.14
#